data_92b02bb06a7975bed1d697030627552a
#
_entry.id   92b02bb06a7975bed1d697030627552a
#
_cell.length_a   1.000
_cell.length_b   1.000
_cell.length_c   1.000
_cell.angle_alpha   90.00
_cell.angle_beta   90.00
_cell.angle_gamma   90.00
#
_symmetry.space_group_name_H-M   'P 1'
#
loop_
_entity.id
_entity.type
_entity.pdbx_description
1 polymer ?
#
loop_
_entity_poly.entity_id
_entity_poly.type
_entity_poly.pdbx_seq_one_letter_code
_entity_poly.pdbx_strand_id
1 'polypeptide(L)'
;MTGPAALVLTGIVSVQLGAGVATRLFHQLAPATVTGLRLWSAALILLIVGGRGAWAASTGVAARRAWRDALTTVAFGVCLGLMNYVFYQAIARIPLGVAVTVEFLGPLAVAVAGSRRPVDLLWVALAAAGVVLLTGTGTAHLNAAGIVFAALSAAGWAGYIVLSAATGRRFPGSSGLVIAMLVAALVVTPTAVAAAGPALWRPSVLATGASVGVLSSAIPYGVELRALRRLSTRVFGIWMSLEPAVAALIGLALLGQHLSVSEWAAVGCVVVACVGAARSAPPAPTPDLPGPAPVPPAPDLGGRSAPVCTRSRHPAP
;
A
#
# COMPACT_ATOMS: atom_id res chain seq x y z
N MET A 1 6.36 24.21 -2.99
CA MET A 1 5.40 23.23 -2.43
C MET A 1 5.06 22.24 -3.54
N THR A 2 5.41 20.96 -3.39
CA THR A 2 5.11 19.93 -4.37
C THR A 2 3.60 19.69 -4.42
N GLY A 3 3.02 19.73 -5.63
CA GLY A 3 1.61 19.44 -5.84
C GLY A 3 1.26 18.00 -5.43
N PRO A 4 -0.01 17.69 -5.08
CA PRO A 4 -0.41 16.36 -4.62
C PRO A 4 -0.10 15.24 -5.61
N ALA A 5 -0.21 15.50 -6.92
CA ALA A 5 0.17 14.57 -7.99
C ALA A 5 1.67 14.23 -7.96
N ALA A 6 2.53 15.23 -7.71
CA ALA A 6 3.97 15.00 -7.60
C ALA A 6 4.34 14.09 -6.43
N LEU A 7 3.58 14.13 -5.33
CA LEU A 7 3.79 13.21 -4.20
C LEU A 7 3.51 11.75 -4.62
N VAL A 8 2.40 11.50 -5.36
CA VAL A 8 2.08 10.13 -5.83
C VAL A 8 3.16 9.64 -6.80
N LEU A 9 3.55 10.47 -7.77
CA LEU A 9 4.62 10.10 -8.71
C LEU A 9 5.95 9.84 -8.01
N THR A 10 6.30 10.63 -6.98
CA THR A 10 7.50 10.38 -6.17
C THR A 10 7.40 9.02 -5.47
N GLY A 11 6.24 8.65 -4.92
CA GLY A 11 6.01 7.34 -4.33
C GLY A 11 6.23 6.21 -5.33
N ILE A 12 5.56 6.29 -6.48
CA ILE A 12 5.66 5.29 -7.57
C ILE A 12 7.12 5.14 -8.04
N VAL A 13 7.79 6.25 -8.36
CA VAL A 13 9.19 6.22 -8.81
C VAL A 13 10.09 5.62 -7.74
N SER A 14 9.87 5.97 -6.47
CA SER A 14 10.66 5.43 -5.36
C SER A 14 10.48 3.92 -5.21
N VAL A 15 9.25 3.40 -5.25
CA VAL A 15 8.99 1.95 -5.17
C VAL A 15 9.67 1.22 -6.32
N GLN A 16 9.52 1.72 -7.54
CA GLN A 16 10.07 1.06 -8.73
C GLN A 16 11.60 1.15 -8.80
N LEU A 17 12.19 2.26 -8.34
CA LEU A 17 13.65 2.34 -8.14
C LEU A 17 14.13 1.31 -7.11
N GLY A 18 13.41 1.17 -6.00
CA GLY A 18 13.71 0.16 -5.00
C GLY A 18 13.65 -1.26 -5.57
N ALA A 19 12.65 -1.58 -6.39
CA ALA A 19 12.53 -2.86 -7.09
C ALA A 19 13.68 -3.07 -8.10
N GLY A 20 14.04 -2.02 -8.86
CA GLY A 20 15.18 -2.07 -9.78
C GLY A 20 16.52 -2.28 -9.08
N VAL A 21 16.76 -1.60 -7.95
CA VAL A 21 17.97 -1.81 -7.11
C VAL A 21 17.97 -3.23 -6.53
N ALA A 22 16.82 -3.73 -6.07
CA ALA A 22 16.70 -5.10 -5.58
C ALA A 22 17.03 -6.14 -6.66
N THR A 23 16.58 -5.92 -7.90
CA THR A 23 16.89 -6.80 -9.03
C THR A 23 18.40 -6.88 -9.29
N ARG A 24 19.16 -5.79 -9.11
CA ARG A 24 20.63 -5.82 -9.21
C ARG A 24 21.28 -6.68 -8.12
N LEU A 25 20.68 -6.78 -6.94
CA LEU A 25 21.19 -7.64 -5.87
C LEU A 25 21.02 -9.14 -6.19
N PHE A 26 20.16 -9.53 -7.12
CA PHE A 26 19.98 -10.93 -7.49
C PHE A 26 21.22 -11.58 -8.13
N HIS A 27 22.19 -10.77 -8.59
CA HIS A 27 23.50 -11.28 -9.01
C HIS A 27 24.38 -11.76 -7.82
N GLN A 28 24.05 -11.36 -6.60
CA GLN A 28 24.85 -11.66 -5.40
C GLN A 28 24.07 -12.48 -4.36
N LEU A 29 22.75 -12.32 -4.32
CA LEU A 29 21.84 -12.93 -3.36
C LEU A 29 20.62 -13.54 -4.03
N ALA A 30 20.10 -14.62 -3.46
CA ALA A 30 18.83 -15.18 -3.87
C ALA A 30 17.70 -14.16 -3.66
N PRO A 31 16.66 -14.14 -4.54
CA PRO A 31 15.51 -13.24 -4.41
C PRO A 31 14.81 -13.32 -3.04
N ALA A 32 14.76 -14.52 -2.43
CA ALA A 32 14.22 -14.72 -1.08
C ALA A 32 14.98 -13.90 -0.02
N THR A 33 16.32 -13.92 -0.08
CA THR A 33 17.19 -13.18 0.85
C THR A 33 17.02 -11.67 0.69
N VAL A 34 16.92 -11.18 -0.57
CA VAL A 34 16.68 -9.76 -0.85
C VAL A 34 15.30 -9.32 -0.34
N THR A 35 14.27 -10.18 -0.49
CA THR A 35 12.94 -9.93 0.09
C THR A 35 13.01 -9.81 1.61
N GLY A 36 13.73 -10.71 2.28
CA GLY A 36 13.95 -10.66 3.72
C GLY A 36 14.60 -9.35 4.17
N LEU A 37 15.71 -8.95 3.51
CA LEU A 37 16.40 -7.68 3.79
C LEU A 37 15.45 -6.47 3.64
N ARG A 38 14.66 -6.42 2.57
CA ARG A 38 13.66 -5.37 2.35
C ARG A 38 12.65 -5.31 3.47
N LEU A 39 12.03 -6.45 3.80
CA LEU A 39 10.95 -6.50 4.80
C LEU A 39 11.45 -6.17 6.20
N TRP A 40 12.63 -6.66 6.60
CA TRP A 40 13.25 -6.30 7.87
C TRP A 40 13.63 -4.82 7.93
N SER A 41 14.21 -4.27 6.88
CA SER A 41 14.52 -2.83 6.82
C SER A 41 13.26 -1.99 6.94
N ALA A 42 12.18 -2.36 6.23
CA ALA A 42 10.89 -1.69 6.30
C ALA A 42 10.27 -1.81 7.71
N ALA A 43 10.31 -3.00 8.33
CA ALA A 43 9.79 -3.23 9.67
C ALA A 43 10.53 -2.38 10.72
N LEU A 44 11.86 -2.31 10.64
CA LEU A 44 12.68 -1.49 11.55
C LEU A 44 12.38 -0.01 11.40
N ILE A 45 12.27 0.49 10.16
CA ILE A 45 11.93 1.90 9.90
C ILE A 45 10.55 2.23 10.46
N LEU A 46 9.55 1.37 10.21
CA LEU A 46 8.19 1.58 10.72
C LEU A 46 8.12 1.48 12.24
N LEU A 47 8.92 0.63 12.88
CA LEU A 47 9.07 0.57 14.33
C LEU A 47 9.65 1.86 14.90
N ILE A 48 10.68 2.43 14.28
CA ILE A 48 11.30 3.67 14.73
C ILE A 48 10.33 4.85 14.58
N VAL A 49 9.62 4.92 13.44
CA VAL A 49 8.73 6.05 13.12
C VAL A 49 7.38 5.95 13.83
N GLY A 50 6.83 4.72 13.93
CA GLY A 50 5.47 4.46 14.41
C GLY A 50 5.38 3.67 15.73
N GLY A 51 6.48 3.14 16.24
CA GLY A 51 6.51 2.13 17.31
C GLY A 51 5.89 2.58 18.64
N ARG A 52 6.00 3.85 19.01
CA ARG A 52 5.37 4.38 20.24
C ARG A 52 3.85 4.28 20.19
N GLY A 53 3.22 4.54 19.03
CA GLY A 53 1.78 4.40 18.82
C GLY A 53 1.34 2.94 18.75
N ALA A 54 2.15 2.07 18.16
CA ALA A 54 1.86 0.64 18.06
C ALA A 54 1.85 -0.04 19.43
N TRP A 55 2.80 0.29 20.30
CA TRP A 55 2.88 -0.23 21.67
C TRP A 55 1.71 0.20 22.51
N ALA A 56 1.33 1.48 22.50
CA ALA A 56 0.19 2.02 23.24
C ALA A 56 -1.15 1.39 22.79
N ALA A 57 -1.30 1.08 21.48
CA ALA A 57 -2.51 0.47 20.96
C ALA A 57 -2.65 -1.02 21.37
N SER A 58 -1.54 -1.74 21.57
CA SER A 58 -1.58 -3.16 21.96
C SER A 58 -2.00 -3.38 23.42
N THR A 59 -1.81 -2.39 24.28
CA THR A 59 -2.12 -2.47 25.72
C THR A 59 -3.57 -2.11 26.07
N GLY A 60 -4.32 -1.50 25.15
CA GLY A 60 -5.67 -0.98 25.40
C GLY A 60 -6.84 -1.81 24.86
N VAL A 61 -6.61 -2.95 24.20
CA VAL A 61 -7.66 -3.73 23.54
C VAL A 61 -8.29 -4.74 24.49
N ALA A 62 -9.60 -4.61 24.72
CA ALA A 62 -10.37 -5.53 25.57
C ALA A 62 -10.23 -6.99 25.10
N ALA A 63 -9.85 -7.89 25.98
CA ALA A 63 -9.35 -9.25 25.73
C ALA A 63 -10.24 -10.15 24.82
N ARG A 64 -11.53 -9.93 24.73
CA ARG A 64 -12.45 -10.76 23.89
C ARG A 64 -12.48 -10.41 22.40
N ARG A 65 -12.12 -9.19 22.01
CA ARG A 65 -11.94 -8.80 20.59
C ARG A 65 -10.50 -9.00 20.11
N ALA A 66 -9.56 -9.02 21.05
CA ALA A 66 -8.12 -9.04 20.78
C ALA A 66 -7.69 -10.20 19.86
N TRP A 67 -8.24 -11.42 20.00
CA TRP A 67 -7.81 -12.55 19.17
C TRP A 67 -8.25 -12.44 17.70
N ARG A 68 -9.46 -11.93 17.43
CA ARG A 68 -9.94 -11.73 16.05
C ARG A 68 -9.18 -10.60 15.35
N ASP A 69 -8.86 -9.57 16.08
CA ASP A 69 -8.10 -8.43 15.59
C ASP A 69 -6.63 -8.82 15.35
N ALA A 70 -6.06 -9.61 16.27
CA ALA A 70 -4.75 -10.22 16.10
C ALA A 70 -4.72 -11.15 14.88
N LEU A 71 -5.70 -12.04 14.72
CA LEU A 71 -5.78 -12.95 13.59
C LEU A 71 -5.86 -12.21 12.25
N THR A 72 -6.67 -11.12 12.17
CA THR A 72 -6.76 -10.31 10.96
C THR A 72 -5.44 -9.64 10.63
N THR A 73 -4.73 -9.11 11.64
CA THR A 73 -3.44 -8.45 11.45
C THR A 73 -2.34 -9.44 11.10
N VAL A 74 -2.35 -10.64 11.69
CA VAL A 74 -1.45 -11.73 11.32
C VAL A 74 -1.72 -12.19 9.89
N ALA A 75 -2.99 -12.40 9.51
CA ALA A 75 -3.36 -12.75 8.13
C ALA A 75 -2.91 -11.66 7.15
N PHE A 76 -3.03 -10.39 7.53
CA PHE A 76 -2.52 -9.26 6.74
C PHE A 76 -1.00 -9.34 6.58
N GLY A 77 -0.26 -9.59 7.66
CA GLY A 77 1.20 -9.73 7.62
C GLY A 77 1.67 -10.93 6.80
N VAL A 78 1.00 -12.09 6.94
CA VAL A 78 1.28 -13.29 6.13
C VAL A 78 1.04 -12.99 4.64
N CYS A 79 -0.11 -12.39 4.31
CA CYS A 79 -0.45 -12.00 2.94
C CYS A 79 0.61 -11.03 2.37
N LEU A 80 1.00 -10.01 3.12
CA LEU A 80 2.01 -9.04 2.75
C LEU A 80 3.38 -9.69 2.53
N GLY A 81 3.80 -10.60 3.40
CA GLY A 81 5.06 -11.32 3.27
C GLY A 81 5.11 -12.22 2.04
N LEU A 82 4.06 -13.03 1.85
CA LEU A 82 3.96 -13.92 0.69
C LEU A 82 3.86 -13.15 -0.62
N MET A 83 3.05 -12.08 -0.68
CA MET A 83 2.94 -11.20 -1.85
C MET A 83 4.33 -10.68 -2.26
N ASN A 84 5.07 -10.09 -1.32
CA ASN A 84 6.42 -9.58 -1.60
C ASN A 84 7.39 -10.69 -2.02
N TYR A 85 7.31 -11.86 -1.38
CA TYR A 85 8.15 -13.00 -1.73
C TYR A 85 7.92 -13.46 -3.17
N VAL A 86 6.67 -13.68 -3.57
CA VAL A 86 6.35 -14.14 -4.94
C VAL A 86 6.61 -13.02 -5.97
N PHE A 87 6.41 -11.75 -5.63
CA PHE A 87 6.78 -10.63 -6.50
C PHE A 87 8.28 -10.63 -6.83
N TYR A 88 9.15 -10.82 -5.83
CA TYR A 88 10.59 -10.87 -6.04
C TYR A 88 11.01 -12.11 -6.82
N GLN A 89 10.28 -13.23 -6.68
CA GLN A 89 10.47 -14.39 -7.54
C GLN A 89 10.06 -14.09 -9.00
N ALA A 90 9.02 -13.27 -9.21
CA ALA A 90 8.60 -12.85 -10.55
C ALA A 90 9.67 -11.96 -11.22
N ILE A 91 10.07 -10.86 -10.58
CA ILE A 91 11.04 -9.90 -11.17
C ILE A 91 12.46 -10.46 -11.32
N ALA A 92 12.75 -11.60 -10.69
CA ALA A 92 13.98 -12.35 -10.95
C ALA A 92 13.93 -13.19 -12.23
N ARG A 93 12.76 -13.35 -12.86
CA ARG A 93 12.53 -14.23 -14.01
C ARG A 93 11.95 -13.55 -15.22
N ILE A 94 11.25 -12.44 -15.04
CA ILE A 94 10.62 -11.65 -16.12
C ILE A 94 10.93 -10.16 -15.93
N PRO A 95 10.84 -9.34 -16.99
CA PRO A 95 11.08 -7.90 -16.88
C PRO A 95 10.21 -7.22 -15.85
N LEU A 96 10.78 -6.23 -15.16
CA LEU A 96 10.11 -5.50 -14.06
C LEU A 96 8.76 -4.94 -14.50
N GLY A 97 8.70 -4.27 -15.67
CA GLY A 97 7.47 -3.70 -16.21
C GLY A 97 6.39 -4.75 -16.47
N VAL A 98 6.78 -5.94 -16.97
CA VAL A 98 5.85 -7.07 -17.20
C VAL A 98 5.32 -7.60 -15.87
N ALA A 99 6.18 -7.81 -14.88
CA ALA A 99 5.78 -8.31 -13.56
C ALA A 99 4.77 -7.38 -12.89
N VAL A 100 5.05 -6.06 -12.87
CA VAL A 100 4.16 -5.04 -12.30
C VAL A 100 2.85 -4.95 -13.08
N THR A 101 2.89 -5.08 -14.41
CA THR A 101 1.67 -5.08 -15.25
C THR A 101 0.73 -6.22 -14.86
N VAL A 102 1.25 -7.44 -14.67
CA VAL A 102 0.46 -8.59 -14.22
C VAL A 102 -0.01 -8.40 -12.78
N GLU A 103 0.83 -7.90 -11.90
CA GLU A 103 0.50 -7.65 -10.49
C GLU A 103 -0.66 -6.66 -10.33
N PHE A 104 -0.78 -5.65 -11.21
CA PHE A 104 -1.87 -4.66 -11.20
C PHE A 104 -3.26 -5.25 -11.50
N LEU A 105 -3.35 -6.47 -11.97
CA LEU A 105 -4.63 -7.18 -12.06
C LEU A 105 -5.27 -7.38 -10.68
N GLY A 106 -4.48 -7.42 -9.59
CA GLY A 106 -4.99 -7.53 -8.23
C GLY A 106 -5.84 -6.34 -7.80
N PRO A 107 -5.32 -5.12 -7.77
CA PRO A 107 -6.09 -3.90 -7.52
C PRO A 107 -7.28 -3.73 -8.47
N LEU A 108 -7.10 -4.04 -9.76
CA LEU A 108 -8.18 -3.99 -10.75
C LEU A 108 -9.31 -4.97 -10.40
N ALA A 109 -8.97 -6.20 -10.03
CA ALA A 109 -9.96 -7.21 -9.62
C ALA A 109 -10.76 -6.75 -8.40
N VAL A 110 -10.11 -6.15 -7.41
CA VAL A 110 -10.79 -5.60 -6.23
C VAL A 110 -11.72 -4.45 -6.61
N ALA A 111 -11.26 -3.55 -7.49
CA ALA A 111 -12.06 -2.40 -7.94
C ALA A 111 -13.33 -2.86 -8.66
N VAL A 112 -13.21 -3.87 -9.54
CA VAL A 112 -14.33 -4.41 -10.32
C VAL A 112 -15.25 -5.27 -9.46
N ALA A 113 -14.71 -6.10 -8.56
CA ALA A 113 -15.54 -6.93 -7.66
C ALA A 113 -16.45 -6.09 -6.74
N GLY A 114 -16.03 -4.87 -6.41
CA GLY A 114 -16.84 -3.90 -5.66
C GLY A 114 -17.88 -3.14 -6.49
N SER A 115 -17.89 -3.31 -7.82
CA SER A 115 -18.78 -2.59 -8.74
C SER A 115 -19.82 -3.52 -9.36
N ARG A 116 -20.98 -2.93 -9.73
CA ARG A 116 -22.05 -3.63 -10.46
C ARG A 116 -22.32 -3.01 -11.85
N ARG A 117 -21.39 -2.24 -12.36
CA ARG A 117 -21.57 -1.51 -13.62
C ARG A 117 -21.09 -2.36 -14.80
N PRO A 118 -21.87 -2.50 -15.88
CA PRO A 118 -21.47 -3.29 -17.04
C PRO A 118 -20.20 -2.75 -17.73
N VAL A 119 -19.93 -1.45 -17.61
CA VAL A 119 -18.71 -0.82 -18.15
C VAL A 119 -17.43 -1.39 -17.52
N ASP A 120 -17.50 -1.94 -16.31
CA ASP A 120 -16.33 -2.52 -15.65
C ASP A 120 -15.89 -3.84 -16.30
N LEU A 121 -16.80 -4.54 -17.01
CA LEU A 121 -16.45 -5.69 -17.84
C LEU A 121 -15.53 -5.29 -19.00
N LEU A 122 -15.67 -4.06 -19.54
CA LEU A 122 -14.76 -3.54 -20.55
C LEU A 122 -13.33 -3.41 -20.01
N TRP A 123 -13.19 -2.92 -18.79
CA TRP A 123 -11.86 -2.80 -18.15
C TRP A 123 -11.23 -4.15 -17.88
N VAL A 124 -12.02 -5.15 -17.46
CA VAL A 124 -11.56 -6.54 -17.30
C VAL A 124 -11.13 -7.12 -18.64
N ALA A 125 -11.95 -6.95 -19.69
CA ALA A 125 -11.62 -7.45 -21.02
C ALA A 125 -10.32 -6.79 -21.57
N LEU A 126 -10.16 -5.50 -21.36
CA LEU A 126 -8.95 -4.77 -21.79
C LEU A 126 -7.70 -5.25 -21.02
N ALA A 127 -7.81 -5.48 -19.73
CA ALA A 127 -6.71 -6.03 -18.94
C ALA A 127 -6.39 -7.47 -19.34
N ALA A 128 -7.40 -8.29 -19.59
CA ALA A 128 -7.23 -9.66 -20.10
C ALA A 128 -6.53 -9.66 -21.47
N ALA A 129 -6.92 -8.75 -22.39
CA ALA A 129 -6.24 -8.57 -23.67
C ALA A 129 -4.75 -8.21 -23.48
N GLY A 130 -4.44 -7.32 -22.50
CA GLY A 130 -3.06 -7.03 -22.11
C GLY A 130 -2.28 -8.27 -21.69
N VAL A 131 -2.87 -9.12 -20.84
CA VAL A 131 -2.23 -10.38 -20.42
C VAL A 131 -2.02 -11.34 -21.60
N VAL A 132 -3.00 -11.46 -22.49
CA VAL A 132 -2.87 -12.30 -23.71
C VAL A 132 -1.74 -11.79 -24.61
N LEU A 133 -1.60 -10.47 -24.75
CA LEU A 133 -0.49 -9.88 -25.49
C LEU A 133 0.88 -10.21 -24.88
N LEU A 134 0.98 -10.31 -23.54
CA LEU A 134 2.22 -10.73 -22.87
C LEU A 134 2.57 -12.19 -23.12
N THR A 135 1.58 -13.06 -23.28
CA THR A 135 1.80 -14.50 -23.39
C THR A 135 1.85 -15.02 -24.83
N GLY A 136 1.28 -14.27 -25.79
CA GLY A 136 0.97 -14.80 -27.13
C GLY A 136 1.87 -14.36 -28.28
N THR A 137 2.72 -13.33 -28.17
CA THR A 137 3.35 -12.69 -29.33
C THR A 137 4.86 -12.43 -29.23
N GLY A 138 5.51 -12.80 -28.12
CA GLY A 138 6.93 -12.50 -27.93
C GLY A 138 7.87 -13.50 -28.54
N THR A 139 8.85 -13.05 -29.32
CA THR A 139 10.00 -13.84 -29.78
C THR A 139 10.92 -14.26 -28.62
N ALA A 140 10.82 -13.61 -27.47
CA ALA A 140 11.41 -14.03 -26.22
C ALA A 140 10.31 -14.71 -25.39
N HIS A 141 10.38 -16.04 -25.25
CA HIS A 141 9.48 -16.80 -24.37
C HIS A 141 9.62 -16.28 -22.94
N LEU A 142 8.63 -15.51 -22.47
CA LEU A 142 8.58 -15.11 -21.07
C LEU A 142 8.58 -16.38 -20.19
N ASN A 143 9.35 -16.34 -19.13
CA ASN A 143 9.42 -17.45 -18.20
C ASN A 143 8.05 -17.67 -17.55
N ALA A 144 7.40 -18.81 -17.84
CA ALA A 144 6.06 -19.14 -17.36
C ALA A 144 5.99 -19.10 -15.83
N ALA A 145 7.04 -19.58 -15.13
CA ALA A 145 7.08 -19.51 -13.68
C ALA A 145 7.09 -18.04 -13.18
N GLY A 146 7.77 -17.14 -13.90
CA GLY A 146 7.75 -15.70 -13.61
C GLY A 146 6.35 -15.10 -13.72
N ILE A 147 5.59 -15.47 -14.75
CA ILE A 147 4.19 -15.03 -14.93
C ILE A 147 3.30 -15.60 -13.81
N VAL A 148 3.46 -16.88 -13.45
CA VAL A 148 2.71 -17.49 -12.34
C VAL A 148 3.01 -16.78 -11.02
N PHE A 149 4.28 -16.47 -10.73
CA PHE A 149 4.65 -15.72 -9.55
C PHE A 149 4.05 -14.30 -9.55
N ALA A 150 4.03 -13.62 -10.69
CA ALA A 150 3.39 -12.30 -10.82
C ALA A 150 1.87 -12.37 -10.61
N ALA A 151 1.20 -13.40 -11.13
CA ALA A 151 -0.22 -13.64 -10.90
C ALA A 151 -0.54 -13.96 -9.42
N LEU A 152 0.31 -14.76 -8.76
CA LEU A 152 0.20 -14.99 -7.32
C LEU A 152 0.41 -13.70 -6.51
N SER A 153 1.33 -12.83 -6.95
CA SER A 153 1.51 -11.51 -6.36
C SER A 153 0.27 -10.64 -6.54
N ALA A 154 -0.36 -10.65 -7.71
CA ALA A 154 -1.62 -9.96 -7.97
C ALA A 154 -2.73 -10.42 -7.02
N ALA A 155 -2.90 -11.72 -6.83
CA ALA A 155 -3.84 -12.28 -5.86
C ALA A 155 -3.50 -11.86 -4.42
N GLY A 156 -2.21 -11.88 -4.07
CA GLY A 156 -1.70 -11.37 -2.81
C GLY A 156 -2.02 -9.88 -2.61
N TRP A 157 -1.87 -9.06 -3.65
CA TRP A 157 -2.19 -7.62 -3.56
C TRP A 157 -3.69 -7.38 -3.38
N ALA A 158 -4.55 -8.14 -4.07
CA ALA A 158 -5.99 -8.10 -3.81
C ALA A 158 -6.31 -8.43 -2.34
N GLY A 159 -5.72 -9.50 -1.80
CA GLY A 159 -5.83 -9.85 -0.38
C GLY A 159 -5.30 -8.76 0.56
N TYR A 160 -4.14 -8.18 0.24
CA TYR A 160 -3.57 -7.03 0.94
C TYR A 160 -4.55 -5.86 1.05
N ILE A 161 -5.19 -5.47 -0.06
CA ILE A 161 -6.15 -4.35 -0.08
C ILE A 161 -7.30 -4.62 0.89
N VAL A 162 -7.88 -5.81 0.86
CA VAL A 162 -9.01 -6.20 1.73
C VAL A 162 -8.59 -6.27 3.19
N LEU A 163 -7.45 -6.92 3.49
CA LEU A 163 -6.97 -7.12 4.85
C LEU A 163 -6.44 -5.83 5.46
N SER A 164 -5.77 -4.98 4.68
CA SER A 164 -5.30 -3.66 5.14
C SER A 164 -6.47 -2.76 5.52
N ALA A 165 -7.53 -2.72 4.71
CA ALA A 165 -8.76 -1.99 5.02
C ALA A 165 -9.44 -2.54 6.28
N ALA A 166 -9.48 -3.88 6.47
CA ALA A 166 -10.02 -4.50 7.66
C ALA A 166 -9.20 -4.19 8.92
N THR A 167 -7.87 -4.19 8.80
CA THR A 167 -6.93 -3.87 9.89
C THR A 167 -7.01 -2.39 10.26
N GLY A 168 -7.08 -1.50 9.27
CA GLY A 168 -7.17 -0.06 9.49
C GLY A 168 -8.43 0.38 10.24
N ARG A 169 -9.54 -0.37 10.13
CA ARG A 169 -10.76 -0.14 10.93
C ARG A 169 -10.63 -0.57 12.39
N ARG A 170 -9.65 -1.39 12.73
CA ARG A 170 -9.48 -1.99 14.06
C ARG A 170 -8.38 -1.35 14.88
N PHE A 171 -7.35 -0.87 14.21
CA PHE A 171 -6.17 -0.28 14.84
C PHE A 171 -6.02 1.20 14.48
N PRO A 172 -5.84 2.08 15.47
CA PRO A 172 -5.63 3.49 15.22
C PRO A 172 -4.26 3.75 14.58
N GLY A 173 -4.21 4.70 13.66
CA GLY A 173 -2.97 5.15 13.01
C GLY A 173 -2.28 4.05 12.20
N SER A 174 -0.97 3.89 12.38
CA SER A 174 -0.11 2.94 11.64
C SER A 174 0.19 1.65 12.40
N SER A 175 -0.36 1.45 13.61
CA SER A 175 0.00 0.33 14.49
C SER A 175 -0.28 -1.04 13.87
N GLY A 176 -1.41 -1.21 13.20
CA GLY A 176 -1.73 -2.44 12.49
C GLY A 176 -0.74 -2.76 11.36
N LEU A 177 -0.27 -1.74 10.64
CA LEU A 177 0.72 -1.91 9.58
C LEU A 177 2.10 -2.30 10.16
N VAL A 178 2.52 -1.71 11.27
CA VAL A 178 3.79 -2.06 11.95
C VAL A 178 3.80 -3.53 12.34
N ILE A 179 2.73 -4.01 12.98
CA ILE A 179 2.59 -5.42 13.37
C ILE A 179 2.58 -6.33 12.12
N ALA A 180 1.80 -5.97 11.09
CA ALA A 180 1.73 -6.75 9.87
C ALA A 180 3.09 -6.82 9.15
N MET A 181 3.87 -5.74 9.13
CA MET A 181 5.20 -5.71 8.53
C MET A 181 6.19 -6.60 9.29
N LEU A 182 6.12 -6.64 10.63
CA LEU A 182 6.92 -7.56 11.45
C LEU A 182 6.56 -9.02 11.15
N VAL A 183 5.25 -9.33 11.08
CA VAL A 183 4.78 -10.68 10.72
C VAL A 183 5.27 -11.04 9.30
N ALA A 184 5.17 -10.12 8.34
CA ALA A 184 5.65 -10.33 6.98
C ALA A 184 7.15 -10.65 6.94
N ALA A 185 7.97 -9.89 7.69
CA ALA A 185 9.40 -10.13 7.80
C ALA A 185 9.68 -11.51 8.42
N LEU A 186 8.98 -11.87 9.50
CA LEU A 186 9.13 -13.17 10.17
C LEU A 186 8.74 -14.35 9.27
N VAL A 187 7.65 -14.24 8.51
CA VAL A 187 7.17 -15.28 7.59
C VAL A 187 8.19 -15.58 6.48
N VAL A 188 8.86 -14.55 5.97
CA VAL A 188 9.86 -14.70 4.90
C VAL A 188 11.24 -15.09 5.44
N THR A 189 11.51 -14.87 6.73
CA THR A 189 12.83 -15.13 7.33
C THR A 189 13.35 -16.57 7.11
N PRO A 190 12.55 -17.64 7.27
CA PRO A 190 13.06 -19.02 7.07
C PRO A 190 13.61 -19.21 5.65
N THR A 191 12.88 -18.78 4.63
CA THR A 191 13.31 -18.90 3.22
C THR A 191 14.47 -17.98 2.91
N ALA A 192 14.49 -16.77 3.49
CA ALA A 192 15.55 -15.80 3.31
C ALA A 192 16.88 -16.31 3.91
N VAL A 193 16.84 -16.89 5.09
CA VAL A 193 18.02 -17.46 5.78
C VAL A 193 18.50 -18.73 5.10
N ALA A 194 17.59 -19.63 4.72
CA ALA A 194 17.95 -20.86 4.02
C ALA A 194 18.63 -20.60 2.67
N ALA A 195 18.27 -19.51 2.00
CA ALA A 195 18.87 -19.10 0.73
C ALA A 195 20.04 -18.11 0.90
N ALA A 196 20.36 -17.71 2.13
CA ALA A 196 21.43 -16.75 2.42
C ALA A 196 22.79 -17.40 2.23
N GLY A 197 23.63 -16.77 1.40
CA GLY A 197 25.03 -17.11 1.28
C GLY A 197 25.93 -16.19 2.13
N PRO A 198 27.25 -16.43 2.15
CA PRO A 198 28.21 -15.59 2.88
C PRO A 198 28.22 -14.13 2.40
N ALA A 199 27.76 -13.86 1.19
CA ALA A 199 27.63 -12.50 0.64
C ALA A 199 26.66 -11.62 1.46
N LEU A 200 25.70 -12.20 2.18
CA LEU A 200 24.74 -11.46 3.02
C LEU A 200 25.46 -10.54 4.04
N TRP A 201 26.56 -10.98 4.58
CA TRP A 201 27.29 -10.27 5.64
C TRP A 201 28.21 -9.16 5.12
N ARG A 202 28.29 -8.97 3.81
CA ARG A 202 29.07 -7.85 3.24
C ARG A 202 28.38 -6.52 3.56
N PRO A 203 29.09 -5.52 4.12
CA PRO A 203 28.50 -4.22 4.47
C PRO A 203 27.79 -3.53 3.29
N SER A 204 28.36 -3.64 2.08
CA SER A 204 27.76 -3.09 0.86
C SER A 204 26.40 -3.72 0.54
N VAL A 205 26.26 -5.03 0.73
CA VAL A 205 25.01 -5.78 0.50
C VAL A 205 23.94 -5.37 1.53
N LEU A 206 24.32 -5.28 2.80
CA LEU A 206 23.43 -4.82 3.86
C LEU A 206 22.98 -3.37 3.64
N ALA A 207 23.90 -2.48 3.26
CA ALA A 207 23.59 -1.08 2.95
C ALA A 207 22.63 -0.97 1.75
N THR A 208 22.88 -1.75 0.68
CA THR A 208 21.99 -1.77 -0.49
C THR A 208 20.63 -2.39 -0.14
N GLY A 209 20.59 -3.45 0.67
CA GLY A 209 19.35 -4.03 1.15
C GLY A 209 18.54 -3.05 2.02
N ALA A 210 19.22 -2.28 2.88
CA ALA A 210 18.59 -1.21 3.65
C ALA A 210 18.05 -0.10 2.74
N SER A 211 18.80 0.32 1.70
CA SER A 211 18.33 1.32 0.74
C SER A 211 17.09 0.85 -0.02
N VAL A 212 16.99 -0.44 -0.35
CA VAL A 212 15.77 -1.04 -0.93
C VAL A 212 14.59 -0.89 0.02
N GLY A 213 14.76 -1.15 1.32
CA GLY A 213 13.71 -0.95 2.33
C GLY A 213 13.26 0.51 2.45
N VAL A 214 14.20 1.46 2.41
CA VAL A 214 13.89 2.90 2.40
C VAL A 214 13.11 3.31 1.16
N LEU A 215 13.61 2.95 -0.02
CA LEU A 215 13.00 3.31 -1.31
C LEU A 215 11.63 2.65 -1.50
N SER A 216 11.49 1.39 -1.12
CA SER A 216 10.25 0.64 -1.35
C SER A 216 9.21 0.76 -0.24
N SER A 217 9.55 1.37 0.90
CA SER A 217 8.63 1.44 2.04
C SER A 217 8.62 2.80 2.72
N ALA A 218 9.75 3.31 3.24
CA ALA A 218 9.74 4.52 4.05
C ALA A 218 9.32 5.76 3.25
N ILE A 219 9.89 5.95 2.06
CA ILE A 219 9.56 7.09 1.19
C ILE A 219 8.12 6.97 0.67
N PRO A 220 7.69 5.84 0.05
CA PRO A 220 6.33 5.72 -0.47
C PRO A 220 5.27 5.95 0.60
N TYR A 221 5.34 5.26 1.73
CA TYR A 221 4.36 5.45 2.81
C TYR A 221 4.27 6.89 3.29
N GLY A 222 5.42 7.58 3.38
CA GLY A 222 5.46 8.98 3.81
C GLY A 222 4.80 9.94 2.81
N VAL A 223 5.05 9.77 1.50
CA VAL A 223 4.50 10.66 0.46
C VAL A 223 3.07 10.29 0.09
N GLU A 224 2.71 9.01 0.05
CA GLU A 224 1.36 8.53 -0.23
C GLU A 224 0.37 8.95 0.84
N LEU A 225 0.74 8.83 2.13
CA LEU A 225 -0.10 9.31 3.22
C LEU A 225 -0.37 10.83 3.13
N ARG A 226 0.64 11.61 2.72
CA ARG A 226 0.47 13.05 2.48
C ARG A 226 -0.40 13.34 1.25
N ALA A 227 -0.27 12.53 0.19
CA ALA A 227 -1.09 12.63 -1.01
C ALA A 227 -2.56 12.30 -0.71
N LEU A 228 -2.84 11.20 0.00
CA LEU A 228 -4.18 10.78 0.39
C LEU A 228 -4.92 11.77 1.29
N ARG A 229 -4.18 12.59 2.04
CA ARG A 229 -4.80 13.69 2.81
C ARG A 229 -5.23 14.87 1.93
N ARG A 230 -4.81 14.93 0.65
CA ARG A 230 -5.03 16.05 -0.26
C ARG A 230 -5.76 15.66 -1.54
N LEU A 231 -5.84 14.37 -1.84
CA LEU A 231 -6.49 13.82 -3.03
C LEU A 231 -7.65 12.93 -2.61
N SER A 232 -8.71 12.92 -3.43
CA SER A 232 -9.72 11.87 -3.29
C SER A 232 -9.11 10.52 -3.67
N THR A 233 -9.61 9.44 -3.08
CA THR A 233 -9.18 8.05 -3.35
C THR A 233 -9.23 7.71 -4.83
N ARG A 234 -10.22 8.26 -5.55
CA ARG A 234 -10.39 8.10 -7.00
C ARG A 234 -9.22 8.73 -7.78
N VAL A 235 -8.87 9.98 -7.48
CA VAL A 235 -7.75 10.67 -8.15
C VAL A 235 -6.43 10.01 -7.81
N PHE A 236 -6.24 9.58 -6.56
CA PHE A 236 -5.07 8.80 -6.14
C PHE A 236 -4.95 7.50 -6.96
N GLY A 237 -6.05 6.72 -7.11
CA GLY A 237 -6.05 5.48 -7.90
C GLY A 237 -5.72 5.72 -9.39
N ILE A 238 -6.17 6.85 -9.98
CA ILE A 238 -5.81 7.20 -11.36
C ILE A 238 -4.29 7.42 -11.50
N TRP A 239 -3.67 8.13 -10.55
CA TRP A 239 -2.22 8.32 -10.57
C TRP A 239 -1.45 7.03 -10.34
N MET A 240 -1.90 6.19 -9.40
CA MET A 240 -1.31 4.87 -9.14
C MET A 240 -1.34 3.95 -10.36
N SER A 241 -2.34 4.11 -11.25
CA SER A 241 -2.43 3.32 -12.50
C SER A 241 -1.24 3.52 -13.46
N LEU A 242 -0.42 4.55 -13.25
CA LEU A 242 0.81 4.76 -14.02
C LEU A 242 1.99 3.88 -13.56
N GLU A 243 1.84 3.18 -12.46
CA GLU A 243 2.93 2.38 -11.86
C GLU A 243 3.51 1.33 -12.82
N PRO A 244 2.72 0.56 -13.61
CA PRO A 244 3.28 -0.37 -14.60
C PRO A 244 4.14 0.31 -15.67
N ALA A 245 3.74 1.50 -16.11
CA ALA A 245 4.52 2.27 -17.10
C ALA A 245 5.84 2.77 -16.49
N VAL A 246 5.81 3.28 -15.26
CA VAL A 246 7.01 3.70 -14.54
C VAL A 246 7.94 2.50 -14.28
N ALA A 247 7.38 1.33 -13.92
CA ALA A 247 8.15 0.10 -13.75
C ALA A 247 8.87 -0.30 -15.05
N ALA A 248 8.18 -0.22 -16.19
CA ALA A 248 8.77 -0.50 -17.51
C ALA A 248 9.91 0.48 -17.85
N LEU A 249 9.72 1.77 -17.57
CA LEU A 249 10.75 2.80 -17.79
C LEU A 249 11.96 2.61 -16.85
N ILE A 250 11.76 2.26 -15.60
CA ILE A 250 12.84 1.96 -14.65
C ILE A 250 13.56 0.65 -15.05
N GLY A 251 12.82 -0.36 -15.51
CA GLY A 251 13.38 -1.59 -16.05
C GLY A 251 14.30 -1.30 -17.25
N LEU A 252 13.85 -0.45 -18.16
CA LEU A 252 14.65 0.00 -19.30
C LEU A 252 15.90 0.80 -18.86
N ALA A 253 15.70 1.83 -18.05
CA ALA A 253 16.76 2.79 -17.70
C ALA A 253 17.81 2.22 -16.74
N LEU A 254 17.37 1.43 -15.74
CA LEU A 254 18.23 0.93 -14.68
C LEU A 254 18.76 -0.49 -14.93
N LEU A 255 17.95 -1.34 -15.59
CA LEU A 255 18.26 -2.75 -15.78
C LEU A 255 18.58 -3.11 -17.24
N GLY A 256 18.43 -2.15 -18.18
CA GLY A 256 18.62 -2.40 -19.61
C GLY A 256 17.58 -3.37 -20.20
N GLN A 257 16.42 -3.49 -19.58
CA GLN A 257 15.35 -4.39 -20.02
C GLN A 257 14.57 -3.74 -21.16
N HIS A 258 14.75 -4.25 -22.38
CA HIS A 258 14.02 -3.80 -23.56
C HIS A 258 12.71 -4.59 -23.67
N LEU A 259 11.60 -3.89 -23.64
CA LEU A 259 10.28 -4.47 -23.89
C LEU A 259 9.98 -4.45 -25.38
N SER A 260 9.38 -5.53 -25.89
CA SER A 260 8.83 -5.60 -27.25
C SER A 260 7.61 -4.67 -27.40
N VAL A 261 7.21 -4.41 -28.64
CA VAL A 261 6.02 -3.59 -28.93
C VAL A 261 4.75 -4.20 -28.30
N SER A 262 4.63 -5.53 -28.30
CA SER A 262 3.49 -6.23 -27.67
C SER A 262 3.48 -6.06 -26.14
N GLU A 263 4.65 -6.09 -25.50
CA GLU A 263 4.77 -5.86 -24.06
C GLU A 263 4.42 -4.40 -23.68
N TRP A 264 4.85 -3.42 -24.48
CA TRP A 264 4.43 -2.02 -24.31
C TRP A 264 2.93 -1.83 -24.53
N ALA A 265 2.35 -2.51 -25.53
CA ALA A 265 0.91 -2.49 -25.75
C ALA A 265 0.14 -3.11 -24.56
N ALA A 266 0.66 -4.20 -23.98
CA ALA A 266 0.09 -4.82 -22.79
C ALA A 266 0.14 -3.89 -21.57
N VAL A 267 1.27 -3.23 -21.33
CA VAL A 267 1.39 -2.19 -20.29
C VAL A 267 0.32 -1.11 -20.50
N GLY A 268 0.18 -0.61 -21.73
CA GLY A 268 -0.81 0.39 -22.10
C GLY A 268 -2.25 -0.08 -21.84
N CYS A 269 -2.62 -1.32 -22.21
CA CYS A 269 -3.93 -1.89 -21.96
C CYS A 269 -4.26 -1.94 -20.47
N VAL A 270 -3.33 -2.39 -19.63
CA VAL A 270 -3.54 -2.49 -18.17
C VAL A 270 -3.63 -1.10 -17.54
N VAL A 271 -2.77 -0.15 -17.94
CA VAL A 271 -2.84 1.25 -17.46
C VAL A 271 -4.21 1.87 -17.79
N VAL A 272 -4.68 1.73 -19.03
CA VAL A 272 -5.99 2.25 -19.46
C VAL A 272 -7.13 1.57 -18.70
N ALA A 273 -7.05 0.25 -18.50
CA ALA A 273 -8.03 -0.52 -17.72
C ALA A 273 -8.11 -0.01 -16.27
N CYS A 274 -6.97 0.18 -15.62
CA CYS A 274 -6.91 0.69 -14.24
C CYS A 274 -7.42 2.14 -14.12
N VAL A 275 -7.05 3.02 -15.06
CA VAL A 275 -7.58 4.40 -15.13
C VAL A 275 -9.09 4.37 -15.32
N GLY A 276 -9.60 3.53 -16.24
CA GLY A 276 -11.02 3.37 -16.51
C GLY A 276 -11.79 2.90 -15.28
N ALA A 277 -11.31 1.84 -14.62
CA ALA A 277 -11.90 1.31 -13.39
C ALA A 277 -11.89 2.36 -12.26
N ALA A 278 -10.79 3.09 -12.07
CA ALA A 278 -10.70 4.16 -11.07
C ALA A 278 -11.67 5.31 -11.35
N ARG A 279 -11.91 5.64 -12.64
CA ARG A 279 -12.92 6.65 -13.05
C ARG A 279 -14.34 6.18 -12.89
N SER A 280 -14.59 4.89 -13.03
CA SER A 280 -15.92 4.28 -12.88
C SER A 280 -16.30 4.04 -11.42
N ALA A 281 -15.32 4.00 -10.50
CA ALA A 281 -15.56 3.75 -9.08
C ALA A 281 -16.54 4.79 -8.48
N PRO A 282 -17.51 4.37 -7.64
CA PRO A 282 -18.36 5.29 -6.88
C PRO A 282 -17.51 6.18 -5.98
N PRO A 283 -17.96 7.41 -5.66
CA PRO A 283 -17.33 8.20 -4.61
C PRO A 283 -17.25 7.37 -3.31
N ALA A 284 -16.12 7.42 -2.63
CA ALA A 284 -16.04 6.81 -1.31
C ALA A 284 -17.12 7.39 -0.40
N PRO A 285 -17.79 6.56 0.45
CA PRO A 285 -18.70 7.08 1.45
C PRO A 285 -17.97 8.16 2.25
N THR A 286 -18.59 9.34 2.37
CA THR A 286 -18.08 10.36 3.29
C THR A 286 -18.02 9.72 4.67
N PRO A 287 -16.87 9.80 5.38
CA PRO A 287 -16.85 9.36 6.77
C PRO A 287 -17.99 10.12 7.50
N ASP A 288 -18.88 9.39 8.17
CA ASP A 288 -19.81 10.00 9.11
C ASP A 288 -18.96 10.75 10.13
N LEU A 289 -18.81 12.05 9.90
CA LEU A 289 -18.24 12.92 10.93
C LEU A 289 -19.19 12.78 12.13
N PRO A 290 -18.68 12.48 13.33
CA PRO A 290 -19.53 12.51 14.51
C PRO A 290 -20.27 13.84 14.48
N GLY A 291 -21.60 13.78 14.53
CA GLY A 291 -22.41 14.99 14.60
C GLY A 291 -21.86 15.90 15.68
N PRO A 292 -22.05 17.22 15.58
CA PRO A 292 -21.58 18.13 16.62
C PRO A 292 -22.04 17.57 17.98
N ALA A 293 -21.09 17.44 18.90
CA ALA A 293 -21.39 16.98 20.25
C ALA A 293 -22.62 17.74 20.76
N PRO A 294 -23.60 17.06 21.40
CA PRO A 294 -24.75 17.74 21.97
C PRO A 294 -24.22 18.92 22.78
N VAL A 295 -24.67 20.11 22.44
CA VAL A 295 -24.32 21.31 23.22
C VAL A 295 -24.78 21.01 24.64
N PRO A 296 -23.88 21.03 25.65
CA PRO A 296 -24.30 20.83 27.03
C PRO A 296 -25.40 21.83 27.34
N PRO A 297 -26.48 21.41 28.04
CA PRO A 297 -27.52 22.35 28.42
C PRO A 297 -26.89 23.52 29.17
N ALA A 298 -27.29 24.73 28.80
CA ALA A 298 -26.80 25.93 29.45
C ALA A 298 -26.89 25.74 30.95
N PRO A 299 -25.85 26.09 31.75
CA PRO A 299 -25.92 25.98 33.18
C PRO A 299 -27.17 26.72 33.63
N ASP A 300 -28.04 25.99 34.33
CA ASP A 300 -29.22 26.56 34.96
C ASP A 300 -28.75 27.63 35.96
N LEU A 301 -28.84 28.89 35.56
CA LEU A 301 -28.61 30.01 36.44
C LEU A 301 -29.80 30.12 37.37
N GLY A 302 -30.11 28.98 38.04
CA GLY A 302 -31.14 28.87 39.05
C GLY A 302 -31.09 30.02 40.01
N GLY A 303 -32.12 30.81 39.94
CA GLY A 303 -32.73 31.55 40.99
C GLY A 303 -31.84 32.19 42.07
N ARG A 304 -31.00 33.16 41.72
CA ARG A 304 -30.67 34.18 42.70
C ARG A 304 -31.72 35.30 42.58
N SER A 305 -32.80 35.17 43.37
CA SER A 305 -33.74 36.27 43.63
C SER A 305 -32.95 37.55 44.02
N ALA A 306 -33.01 38.55 43.18
CA ALA A 306 -32.44 39.84 43.48
C ALA A 306 -33.12 40.40 44.76
N PRO A 307 -32.35 40.97 45.67
CA PRO A 307 -32.95 41.64 46.87
C PRO A 307 -33.77 42.85 46.38
N VAL A 308 -35.04 42.87 46.80
CA VAL A 308 -35.98 43.96 46.59
C VAL A 308 -35.43 45.20 47.30
N CYS A 309 -34.98 46.18 46.56
CA CYS A 309 -34.55 47.48 47.08
C CYS A 309 -35.80 48.31 47.44
N THR A 310 -36.20 48.25 48.69
CA THR A 310 -37.25 49.12 49.24
C THR A 310 -36.75 50.58 49.30
N ARG A 311 -37.21 51.41 48.38
CA ARG A 311 -37.04 52.85 48.42
C ARG A 311 -37.83 53.41 49.63
N SER A 312 -37.13 53.79 50.68
CA SER A 312 -37.68 54.66 51.73
C SER A 312 -37.96 56.05 51.14
N ARG A 313 -39.22 56.44 51.10
CA ARG A 313 -39.63 57.84 50.85
C ARG A 313 -39.36 58.63 52.12
N HIS A 314 -38.47 59.62 52.07
CA HIS A 314 -38.42 60.71 53.02
C HIS A 314 -39.32 61.83 52.50
N PRO A 315 -40.15 62.43 53.33
CA PRO A 315 -40.84 63.65 53.00
C PRO A 315 -39.97 64.88 53.27
N ALA A 316 -39.96 65.82 52.35
CA ALA A 316 -39.35 67.12 52.53
C ALA A 316 -40.33 68.07 53.21
N PRO A 317 -39.84 69.08 53.96
CA PRO A 317 -40.63 70.23 54.31
C PRO A 317 -40.71 71.26 53.17
#